data_59b79f8cb9dd4109da363ab525255e6b
#
_entry.id   59b79f8cb9dd4109da363ab525255e6b
#
_cell.length_a   1.000
_cell.length_b   1.000
_cell.length_c   1.000
_cell.angle_alpha   90.00
_cell.angle_beta   90.00
_cell.angle_gamma   90.00
#
_symmetry.space_group_name_H-M   'P 1'
#
loop_
_entity.id
_entity.type
_entity.pdbx_description
1 polymer ?
#
loop_
_entity_poly.entity_id
_entity_poly.type
_entity_poly.pdbx_seq_one_letter_code
_entity_poly.pdbx_strand_id
1 'polypeptide(L)'
;MAVYKIFPTADTTLYSGYVNANTGLDEILDASTNFKVNNPQADGANPQALRFLLQFSQTELEGIFDSKILDSTWRADLKCYTANVTGLSSTNTINVNALAESWNMGTGKYLDLPETQNGSSWKYRNYEGGTQWTTSSFTTGTTGSYNLTNNSTSAGGGVWYTGSEASFNFSYYSDPDIKINVTDIVTNWSSSAFNNYGLIVRQSASQEFIDNIHEQTTLKYFSRDTHTIFPPELEFKWNDFSYSTGSLEVLNTLPATLTLSNNPGTFYSGSVNRFRVNARPTYPPKTYRTGSLYTTNYALPTESYYRIRDVYTNEVAIEYDSTYTKLSCDSTGSYFDLYLNGLQPERYYKIEIKTTIGETVLITDTEEFKISNE
;
A
#
# COMPACT_ATOMS: atom_id res chain seq x y z
N MET A 1 -0.79 11.86 14.55
CA MET A 1 -0.62 11.54 13.14
C MET A 1 -0.45 10.07 13.00
N ALA A 2 -1.13 9.49 12.04
CA ALA A 2 -1.30 8.06 12.04
C ALA A 2 -1.16 7.48 10.62
N VAL A 3 -0.57 6.30 10.58
CA VAL A 3 -0.49 5.44 9.40
C VAL A 3 -1.17 4.13 9.77
N TYR A 4 -2.15 3.72 8.99
CA TYR A 4 -2.90 2.49 9.17
C TYR A 4 -2.92 1.70 7.86
N LYS A 5 -2.68 0.41 7.92
CA LYS A 5 -2.59 -0.44 6.73
C LYS A 5 -3.64 -1.53 6.77
N ILE A 6 -4.22 -1.83 5.63
CA ILE A 6 -5.08 -3.00 5.43
C ILE A 6 -4.56 -3.83 4.27
N PHE A 7 -4.82 -5.13 4.31
CA PHE A 7 -4.37 -6.09 3.32
C PHE A 7 -5.53 -6.64 2.51
N PRO A 8 -5.30 -7.08 1.26
CA PRO A 8 -6.35 -7.66 0.45
C PRO A 8 -6.95 -8.91 1.10
N THR A 9 -8.25 -9.03 1.02
CA THR A 9 -8.98 -10.25 1.40
C THR A 9 -9.04 -11.27 0.26
N ALA A 10 -8.90 -10.80 -0.98
CA ALA A 10 -8.85 -11.61 -2.19
C ALA A 10 -8.00 -10.91 -3.26
N ASP A 11 -7.32 -11.70 -4.07
CA ASP A 11 -6.65 -11.24 -5.27
C ASP A 11 -6.65 -12.33 -6.37
N THR A 12 -6.33 -11.95 -7.59
CA THR A 12 -6.19 -12.88 -8.72
C THR A 12 -5.64 -12.14 -9.93
N THR A 13 -5.00 -12.85 -10.85
CA THR A 13 -4.61 -12.31 -12.16
C THR A 13 -5.56 -12.82 -13.25
N LEU A 14 -5.94 -11.94 -14.16
CA LEU A 14 -6.76 -12.23 -15.33
C LEU A 14 -5.86 -12.33 -16.57
N TYR A 15 -5.79 -13.52 -17.18
CA TYR A 15 -4.97 -13.81 -18.34
C TYR A 15 -5.82 -13.84 -19.61
N SER A 16 -5.66 -12.90 -20.53
CA SER A 16 -6.42 -12.89 -21.79
C SER A 16 -6.12 -14.09 -22.69
N GLY A 17 -4.97 -14.72 -22.51
CA GLY A 17 -4.58 -15.90 -23.23
C GLY A 17 -5.09 -17.22 -22.65
N TYR A 18 -5.57 -17.21 -21.42
CA TYR A 18 -6.16 -18.35 -20.70
C TYR A 18 -7.50 -17.93 -20.12
N VAL A 19 -8.46 -17.73 -21.04
CA VAL A 19 -9.71 -17.01 -20.75
C VAL A 19 -10.59 -17.62 -19.65
N ASN A 20 -10.41 -18.90 -19.34
CA ASN A 20 -11.16 -19.61 -18.32
C ASN A 20 -10.33 -19.94 -17.07
N ALA A 21 -9.00 -19.81 -17.12
CA ALA A 21 -8.12 -20.16 -16.01
C ALA A 21 -8.28 -19.18 -14.85
N ASN A 22 -8.34 -19.72 -13.65
CA ASN A 22 -8.30 -18.98 -12.39
C ASN A 22 -6.88 -19.05 -11.80
N THR A 23 -6.48 -17.99 -11.11
CA THR A 23 -5.16 -17.87 -10.46
C THR A 23 -5.26 -17.25 -9.07
N GLY A 24 -6.36 -17.51 -8.36
CA GLY A 24 -6.66 -16.91 -7.07
C GLY A 24 -5.73 -17.33 -5.92
N LEU A 25 -4.97 -18.44 -6.07
CA LEU A 25 -3.98 -18.87 -5.08
C LEU A 25 -2.54 -18.74 -5.59
N ASP A 26 -2.32 -17.91 -6.60
CA ASP A 26 -0.97 -17.58 -7.04
C ASP A 26 -0.27 -16.63 -6.06
N GLU A 27 1.02 -16.88 -5.84
CA GLU A 27 1.88 -16.03 -5.02
C GLU A 27 2.33 -14.75 -5.76
N ILE A 28 2.00 -14.66 -7.06
CA ILE A 28 2.42 -13.59 -7.97
C ILE A 28 1.22 -13.04 -8.71
N LEU A 29 1.15 -11.72 -8.77
CA LEU A 29 0.19 -10.95 -9.55
C LEU A 29 0.87 -10.36 -10.79
N ASP A 30 0.24 -10.51 -11.95
CA ASP A 30 0.80 -10.06 -13.23
C ASP A 30 0.03 -8.86 -13.80
N ALA A 31 0.75 -7.77 -14.13
CA ALA A 31 0.26 -6.66 -14.95
C ALA A 31 1.17 -6.48 -16.17
N SER A 32 1.31 -7.54 -16.93
CA SER A 32 2.29 -7.64 -18.02
C SER A 32 1.61 -7.64 -19.38
N THR A 33 2.39 -7.39 -20.43
CA THR A 33 2.02 -7.71 -21.82
C THR A 33 2.91 -8.84 -22.30
N ASN A 34 2.31 -9.98 -22.62
CA ASN A 34 3.03 -11.14 -23.11
C ASN A 34 2.56 -11.52 -24.52
N PHE A 35 3.43 -12.15 -25.27
CA PHE A 35 3.05 -12.81 -26.53
C PHE A 35 3.10 -14.32 -26.35
N LYS A 36 2.08 -15.05 -26.86
CA LYS A 36 2.14 -16.51 -26.93
C LYS A 36 3.19 -16.95 -27.94
N VAL A 37 4.40 -17.20 -27.44
CA VAL A 37 5.49 -17.70 -28.30
C VAL A 37 5.28 -19.17 -28.70
N ASN A 38 4.44 -19.93 -27.99
CA ASN A 38 4.38 -21.38 -28.08
C ASN A 38 3.06 -21.95 -28.63
N ASN A 39 2.21 -21.15 -29.25
CA ASN A 39 1.10 -21.72 -30.02
C ASN A 39 1.35 -21.57 -31.51
N PRO A 40 1.85 -22.63 -32.19
CA PRO A 40 2.15 -22.61 -33.64
C PRO A 40 0.88 -22.43 -34.50
N GLN A 41 -0.32 -22.41 -33.91
CA GLN A 41 -1.58 -22.22 -34.61
C GLN A 41 -2.19 -20.81 -34.40
N ALA A 42 -1.54 -19.94 -33.65
CA ALA A 42 -1.94 -18.55 -33.57
C ALA A 42 -1.19 -17.77 -34.65
N ASP A 43 -1.82 -17.60 -35.78
CA ASP A 43 -1.36 -16.66 -36.83
C ASP A 43 -1.28 -15.25 -36.24
N GLY A 44 -0.08 -14.72 -36.21
CA GLY A 44 0.21 -13.38 -35.72
C GLY A 44 0.45 -13.30 -34.22
N ALA A 45 1.41 -12.47 -33.84
CA ALA A 45 1.70 -12.16 -32.46
C ALA A 45 0.52 -11.39 -31.85
N ASN A 46 -0.42 -12.09 -31.23
CA ASN A 46 -1.50 -11.44 -30.48
C ASN A 46 -0.97 -11.09 -29.09
N PRO A 47 -0.86 -9.81 -28.76
CA PRO A 47 -0.50 -9.41 -27.41
C PRO A 47 -1.53 -9.93 -26.41
N GLN A 48 -1.06 -10.44 -25.29
CA GLN A 48 -1.89 -10.90 -24.21
C GLN A 48 -1.82 -9.93 -23.06
N ALA A 49 -2.94 -9.30 -22.75
CA ALA A 49 -3.06 -8.44 -21.61
C ALA A 49 -3.23 -9.27 -20.32
N LEU A 50 -2.50 -8.90 -19.30
CA LEU A 50 -2.57 -9.45 -17.97
C LEU A 50 -2.92 -8.33 -17.01
N ARG A 51 -3.95 -8.54 -16.19
CA ARG A 51 -4.45 -7.60 -15.20
C ARG A 51 -4.62 -8.31 -13.88
N PHE A 52 -4.45 -7.62 -12.79
CA PHE A 52 -4.78 -8.23 -11.50
C PHE A 52 -5.84 -7.44 -10.74
N LEU A 53 -6.54 -8.15 -9.88
CA LEU A 53 -7.61 -7.66 -9.04
C LEU A 53 -7.19 -7.76 -7.58
N LEU A 54 -7.59 -6.76 -6.79
CA LEU A 54 -7.39 -6.72 -5.34
C LEU A 54 -8.72 -6.37 -4.66
N GLN A 55 -9.14 -7.14 -3.68
CA GLN A 55 -10.34 -6.86 -2.87
C GLN A 55 -9.93 -6.53 -1.44
N PHE A 56 -10.47 -5.43 -0.90
CA PHE A 56 -10.29 -5.03 0.49
C PHE A 56 -11.60 -5.16 1.26
N SER A 57 -11.51 -5.46 2.57
CA SER A 57 -12.68 -5.63 3.43
C SER A 57 -13.48 -4.33 3.58
N GLN A 58 -14.77 -4.35 3.23
CA GLN A 58 -15.65 -3.21 3.42
C GLN A 58 -15.84 -2.86 4.91
N THR A 59 -15.99 -3.89 5.76
CA THR A 59 -16.14 -3.68 7.21
C THR A 59 -14.92 -3.02 7.83
N GLU A 60 -13.73 -3.36 7.36
CA GLU A 60 -12.49 -2.77 7.84
C GLU A 60 -12.36 -1.31 7.38
N LEU A 61 -12.73 -1.02 6.13
CA LEU A 61 -12.80 0.34 5.61
C LEU A 61 -13.78 1.21 6.41
N GLU A 62 -15.00 0.72 6.65
CA GLU A 62 -15.99 1.43 7.48
C GLU A 62 -15.46 1.69 8.89
N GLY A 63 -14.82 0.70 9.51
CA GLY A 63 -14.20 0.87 10.83
C GLY A 63 -13.09 1.93 10.87
N ILE A 64 -12.36 2.15 9.77
CA ILE A 64 -11.37 3.21 9.65
C ILE A 64 -12.04 4.59 9.63
N PHE A 65 -13.08 4.76 8.81
CA PHE A 65 -13.78 6.05 8.68
C PHE A 65 -14.61 6.38 9.92
N ASP A 66 -15.23 5.40 10.56
CA ASP A 66 -16.09 5.61 11.74
C ASP A 66 -15.30 5.92 13.01
N SER A 67 -14.08 5.40 13.16
CA SER A 67 -13.37 5.43 14.43
C SER A 67 -11.97 6.03 14.41
N LYS A 68 -11.34 6.20 13.26
CA LYS A 68 -9.93 6.59 13.16
C LYS A 68 -9.72 7.90 12.40
N ILE A 69 -10.34 8.07 11.26
CA ILE A 69 -10.21 9.27 10.43
C ILE A 69 -11.26 10.29 10.85
N LEU A 70 -10.83 11.28 11.62
CA LEU A 70 -11.73 12.31 12.15
C LEU A 70 -11.68 13.64 11.37
N ASP A 71 -10.83 13.74 10.36
CA ASP A 71 -10.67 14.97 9.58
C ASP A 71 -10.69 14.69 8.07
N SER A 72 -10.72 15.75 7.27
CA SER A 72 -10.76 15.70 5.82
C SER A 72 -9.38 15.60 5.14
N THR A 73 -8.29 15.58 5.90
CA THR A 73 -6.92 15.61 5.38
C THR A 73 -6.29 14.23 5.29
N TRP A 74 -7.09 13.21 5.08
CA TRP A 74 -6.62 11.84 4.94
C TRP A 74 -6.22 11.51 3.49
N ARG A 75 -5.39 10.50 3.36
CA ARG A 75 -4.94 9.95 2.08
C ARG A 75 -4.92 8.43 2.14
N ALA A 76 -5.26 7.78 1.03
CA ALA A 76 -5.10 6.35 0.83
C ALA A 76 -4.12 6.10 -0.33
N ASP A 77 -3.10 5.31 -0.08
CA ASP A 77 -2.10 4.90 -1.07
C ASP A 77 -2.15 3.37 -1.26
N LEU A 78 -2.30 2.91 -2.50
CA LEU A 78 -2.10 1.51 -2.85
C LEU A 78 -0.60 1.28 -3.03
N LYS A 79 -0.08 0.22 -2.39
CA LYS A 79 1.29 -0.24 -2.56
C LYS A 79 1.29 -1.69 -3.01
N CYS A 80 2.06 -1.99 -4.06
CA CYS A 80 2.35 -3.35 -4.49
C CYS A 80 3.85 -3.45 -4.79
N TYR A 81 4.46 -4.49 -4.29
CA TYR A 81 5.91 -4.67 -4.36
C TYR A 81 6.28 -5.62 -5.49
N THR A 82 7.28 -5.28 -6.26
CA THR A 82 7.71 -6.05 -7.43
C THR A 82 8.43 -7.34 -7.03
N ALA A 83 8.01 -8.44 -7.65
CA ALA A 83 8.69 -9.73 -7.57
C ALA A 83 9.65 -9.94 -8.74
N ASN A 84 9.27 -9.46 -9.95
CA ASN A 84 10.11 -9.53 -11.13
C ASN A 84 9.69 -8.47 -12.14
N VAL A 85 10.67 -7.81 -12.73
CA VAL A 85 10.46 -6.78 -13.75
C VAL A 85 11.47 -6.97 -14.88
N THR A 86 10.98 -7.06 -16.12
CA THR A 86 11.84 -7.14 -17.31
C THR A 86 11.21 -6.37 -18.47
N GLY A 87 12.03 -5.94 -19.41
CA GLY A 87 11.56 -5.30 -20.64
C GLY A 87 10.96 -3.89 -20.43
N LEU A 88 11.38 -3.16 -19.40
CA LEU A 88 10.87 -1.81 -19.16
C LEU A 88 11.24 -0.87 -20.30
N SER A 89 10.24 -0.14 -20.79
CA SER A 89 10.43 0.99 -21.71
C SER A 89 10.89 2.27 -20.97
N SER A 90 11.18 3.31 -21.72
CA SER A 90 11.52 4.62 -21.14
C SER A 90 10.39 5.23 -20.31
N THR A 91 9.16 4.84 -20.57
CA THR A 91 7.97 5.26 -19.82
C THR A 91 6.98 4.09 -19.75
N ASN A 92 6.62 3.70 -18.54
CA ASN A 92 5.61 2.69 -18.27
C ASN A 92 4.52 3.32 -17.43
N THR A 93 3.27 2.94 -17.68
CA THR A 93 2.11 3.47 -16.96
C THR A 93 1.23 2.33 -16.48
N ILE A 94 1.03 2.29 -15.17
CA ILE A 94 0.03 1.43 -14.52
C ILE A 94 -1.18 2.29 -14.17
N ASN A 95 -2.35 1.82 -14.52
CA ASN A 95 -3.63 2.40 -14.16
C ASN A 95 -4.35 1.55 -13.13
N VAL A 96 -4.93 2.22 -12.15
CA VAL A 96 -5.73 1.62 -11.07
C VAL A 96 -7.12 2.22 -11.09
N ASN A 97 -8.14 1.38 -11.15
CA ASN A 97 -9.54 1.78 -11.16
C ASN A 97 -10.34 0.95 -10.15
N ALA A 98 -11.45 1.51 -9.66
CA ALA A 98 -12.42 0.73 -8.90
C ALA A 98 -13.18 -0.26 -9.82
N LEU A 99 -13.31 -1.51 -9.39
CA LEU A 99 -14.14 -2.49 -10.07
C LEU A 99 -15.62 -2.14 -9.97
N ALA A 100 -16.35 -2.35 -11.07
CA ALA A 100 -17.78 -2.07 -11.15
C ALA A 100 -18.65 -3.31 -10.89
N GLU A 101 -18.07 -4.51 -10.90
CA GLU A 101 -18.77 -5.77 -10.70
C GLU A 101 -18.08 -6.63 -9.65
N SER A 102 -18.87 -7.32 -8.82
CA SER A 102 -18.39 -8.29 -7.85
C SER A 102 -17.77 -9.50 -8.53
N TRP A 103 -16.80 -10.12 -7.89
CA TRP A 103 -16.08 -11.27 -8.40
C TRP A 103 -15.70 -12.23 -7.28
N ASN A 104 -15.35 -13.48 -7.63
CA ASN A 104 -14.89 -14.49 -6.70
C ASN A 104 -13.41 -14.80 -6.96
N MET A 105 -12.62 -14.93 -5.90
CA MET A 105 -11.18 -15.20 -5.99
C MET A 105 -10.87 -16.52 -6.72
N GLY A 106 -11.51 -17.60 -6.30
CA GLY A 106 -11.21 -18.95 -6.77
C GLY A 106 -9.99 -19.58 -6.07
N THR A 107 -9.57 -20.76 -6.56
CA THR A 107 -8.50 -21.57 -5.94
C THR A 107 -7.47 -22.09 -6.91
N GLY A 108 -7.42 -21.53 -8.12
CA GLY A 108 -6.49 -21.94 -9.16
C GLY A 108 -5.10 -21.33 -9.01
N LYS A 109 -4.16 -21.95 -9.69
CA LYS A 109 -2.79 -21.44 -9.89
C LYS A 109 -2.46 -21.38 -11.38
N TYR A 110 -1.52 -20.51 -11.73
CA TYR A 110 -1.05 -20.36 -13.10
C TYR A 110 -0.47 -21.67 -13.64
N LEU A 111 -0.96 -22.08 -14.79
CA LEU A 111 -0.58 -23.34 -15.46
C LEU A 111 -0.98 -24.63 -14.72
N ASP A 112 -1.96 -24.61 -13.85
CA ASP A 112 -2.55 -25.81 -13.29
C ASP A 112 -2.96 -26.79 -14.41
N LEU A 113 -2.68 -28.08 -14.21
CA LEU A 113 -3.06 -29.15 -15.12
C LEU A 113 -3.77 -30.28 -14.35
N PRO A 114 -5.09 -30.46 -14.57
CA PRO A 114 -5.96 -29.69 -15.45
C PRO A 114 -6.17 -28.25 -14.99
N GLU A 115 -6.46 -27.34 -15.92
CA GLU A 115 -6.76 -25.94 -15.65
C GLU A 115 -7.88 -25.80 -14.62
N THR A 116 -7.62 -25.08 -13.53
CA THR A 116 -8.64 -24.83 -12.51
C THR A 116 -9.62 -23.77 -13.01
N GLN A 117 -10.89 -24.17 -13.09
CA GLN A 117 -11.98 -23.37 -13.65
C GLN A 117 -13.00 -23.03 -12.56
N ASN A 118 -12.61 -22.24 -11.59
CA ASN A 118 -13.47 -21.69 -10.55
C ASN A 118 -13.16 -20.20 -10.32
N GLY A 119 -14.04 -19.49 -9.60
CA GLY A 119 -13.82 -18.08 -9.32
C GLY A 119 -13.75 -17.21 -10.57
N SER A 120 -12.90 -16.17 -10.53
CA SER A 120 -12.77 -15.22 -11.64
C SER A 120 -11.64 -15.61 -12.61
N SER A 121 -11.88 -15.29 -13.86
CA SER A 121 -10.94 -15.47 -14.98
C SER A 121 -11.10 -14.29 -15.94
N TRP A 122 -10.39 -14.29 -17.06
CA TRP A 122 -10.57 -13.25 -18.07
C TRP A 122 -12.01 -13.14 -18.55
N LYS A 123 -12.69 -14.27 -18.77
CA LYS A 123 -14.06 -14.33 -19.28
C LYS A 123 -15.11 -14.21 -18.18
N TYR A 124 -14.90 -14.84 -17.05
CA TYR A 124 -15.87 -14.95 -15.97
C TYR A 124 -15.47 -14.13 -14.76
N ARG A 125 -16.43 -13.46 -14.12
CA ARG A 125 -16.27 -12.91 -12.77
C ARG A 125 -16.63 -13.93 -11.68
N ASN A 126 -17.41 -14.95 -12.07
CA ASN A 126 -17.71 -16.13 -11.26
C ASN A 126 -17.97 -17.30 -12.21
N TYR A 127 -16.98 -18.17 -12.37
CA TYR A 127 -17.07 -19.32 -13.28
C TYR A 127 -18.11 -20.33 -12.83
N GLU A 128 -18.15 -20.69 -11.55
CA GLU A 128 -19.10 -21.68 -10.99
C GLU A 128 -20.54 -21.25 -11.17
N GLY A 129 -20.83 -19.94 -11.06
CA GLY A 129 -22.14 -19.36 -11.33
C GLY A 129 -22.41 -19.10 -12.81
N GLY A 130 -21.48 -19.41 -13.72
CA GLY A 130 -21.59 -19.12 -15.15
C GLY A 130 -21.66 -17.62 -15.49
N THR A 131 -21.29 -16.75 -14.53
CA THR A 131 -21.47 -15.30 -14.66
C THR A 131 -20.24 -14.67 -15.29
N GLN A 132 -20.40 -14.14 -16.48
CA GLN A 132 -19.34 -13.45 -17.23
C GLN A 132 -19.25 -11.98 -16.81
N TRP A 133 -18.08 -11.36 -17.10
CA TRP A 133 -17.95 -9.91 -17.04
C TRP A 133 -18.88 -9.27 -18.07
N THR A 134 -19.51 -8.15 -17.70
CA THR A 134 -20.38 -7.42 -18.62
C THR A 134 -19.56 -6.80 -19.75
N THR A 135 -20.04 -6.98 -20.99
CA THR A 135 -19.32 -6.54 -22.19
C THR A 135 -19.85 -5.23 -22.76
N SER A 136 -20.92 -4.70 -22.19
CA SER A 136 -21.52 -3.46 -22.65
C SER A 136 -20.69 -2.26 -22.21
N SER A 137 -20.41 -1.36 -23.14
CA SER A 137 -19.94 -0.02 -22.81
C SER A 137 -21.04 0.70 -22.03
N PHE A 138 -20.76 1.04 -20.78
CA PHE A 138 -21.69 1.86 -20.02
C PHE A 138 -21.65 3.29 -20.57
N THR A 139 -22.77 3.70 -21.15
CA THR A 139 -22.98 5.08 -21.54
C THR A 139 -23.16 5.92 -20.28
N THR A 140 -22.47 7.02 -20.24
CA THR A 140 -22.43 8.04 -19.20
C THR A 140 -21.29 7.88 -18.17
N GLY A 141 -20.08 8.06 -18.65
CA GLY A 141 -19.00 8.67 -17.88
C GLY A 141 -18.42 7.93 -16.66
N THR A 142 -18.90 6.73 -16.33
CA THR A 142 -18.59 6.10 -15.06
C THR A 142 -17.95 4.72 -15.15
N THR A 143 -18.16 3.98 -16.23
CA THR A 143 -17.62 2.62 -16.36
C THR A 143 -17.00 2.36 -17.72
N GLY A 144 -15.90 1.64 -17.78
CA GLY A 144 -15.26 1.21 -19.01
C GLY A 144 -14.98 -0.28 -18.98
N SER A 145 -15.36 -1.01 -20.03
CA SER A 145 -14.82 -2.33 -20.30
C SER A 145 -13.91 -2.23 -21.51
N TYR A 146 -12.82 -2.95 -21.48
CA TYR A 146 -11.92 -3.03 -22.61
C TYR A 146 -12.19 -4.31 -23.40
N ASN A 147 -12.63 -4.15 -24.64
CA ASN A 147 -12.72 -5.24 -25.60
C ASN A 147 -11.43 -5.32 -26.38
N LEU A 148 -10.82 -6.50 -26.48
CA LEU A 148 -9.78 -6.78 -27.44
C LEU A 148 -10.38 -6.67 -28.85
N THR A 149 -10.17 -5.53 -29.51
CA THR A 149 -10.80 -5.23 -30.81
C THR A 149 -10.19 -5.99 -31.98
N ASN A 150 -9.12 -6.69 -31.78
CA ASN A 150 -8.36 -7.24 -32.91
C ASN A 150 -8.47 -8.73 -33.12
N ASN A 151 -9.39 -9.43 -32.60
CA ASN A 151 -9.64 -10.81 -33.04
C ASN A 151 -10.41 -11.65 -32.09
N SER A 152 -11.38 -11.19 -31.41
CA SER A 152 -12.13 -12.24 -30.87
C SER A 152 -13.37 -11.90 -30.15
N THR A 153 -14.15 -12.68 -30.29
CA THR A 153 -15.24 -13.32 -29.58
C THR A 153 -15.13 -13.36 -28.04
N SER A 154 -14.06 -12.91 -27.40
CA SER A 154 -13.92 -12.97 -25.96
C SER A 154 -13.81 -11.59 -25.33
N ALA A 155 -14.94 -10.98 -25.09
CA ALA A 155 -15.08 -9.91 -24.13
C ALA A 155 -14.68 -10.41 -22.72
N GLY A 156 -14.09 -9.54 -21.90
CA GLY A 156 -13.64 -9.91 -20.55
C GLY A 156 -12.56 -9.00 -20.01
N GLY A 157 -11.86 -9.49 -18.99
CA GLY A 157 -10.76 -8.78 -18.37
C GLY A 157 -11.17 -7.73 -17.36
N GLY A 158 -12.37 -7.85 -16.77
CA GLY A 158 -12.86 -6.94 -15.76
C GLY A 158 -13.70 -5.78 -16.31
N VAL A 159 -14.50 -5.17 -15.44
CA VAL A 159 -15.28 -3.95 -15.70
C VAL A 159 -15.02 -2.97 -14.57
N TRP A 160 -14.73 -1.72 -14.89
CA TRP A 160 -14.32 -0.72 -13.91
C TRP A 160 -14.99 0.64 -14.15
N TYR A 161 -14.99 1.45 -13.10
CA TYR A 161 -15.41 2.85 -13.16
C TYR A 161 -14.32 3.71 -13.76
N THR A 162 -14.64 4.55 -14.74
CA THR A 162 -13.67 5.44 -15.42
C THR A 162 -13.52 6.81 -14.76
N GLY A 163 -14.42 7.16 -13.84
CA GLY A 163 -14.47 8.49 -13.23
C GLY A 163 -13.42 8.76 -12.14
N SER A 164 -12.71 7.71 -11.69
CA SER A 164 -11.70 7.82 -10.62
C SER A 164 -10.51 6.92 -10.95
N GLU A 165 -9.83 7.21 -12.06
CA GLU A 165 -8.63 6.50 -12.44
C GLU A 165 -7.41 7.11 -11.75
N ALA A 166 -6.62 6.28 -11.11
CA ALA A 166 -5.30 6.64 -10.61
C ALA A 166 -4.23 6.08 -11.55
N SER A 167 -3.20 6.87 -11.87
CA SER A 167 -2.13 6.49 -12.79
C SER A 167 -0.77 6.61 -12.12
N PHE A 168 0.05 5.59 -12.27
CA PHE A 168 1.43 5.52 -11.80
C PHE A 168 2.38 5.41 -12.99
N ASN A 169 3.24 6.42 -13.13
CA ASN A 169 4.23 6.47 -14.19
C ASN A 169 5.63 6.18 -13.64
N PHE A 170 6.35 5.30 -14.28
CA PHE A 170 7.73 4.97 -13.94
C PHE A 170 8.55 4.67 -15.19
N SER A 171 9.85 4.68 -15.04
CA SER A 171 10.80 4.45 -16.14
C SER A 171 11.77 3.32 -15.79
N TYR A 172 12.58 2.93 -16.75
CA TYR A 172 13.66 1.96 -16.55
C TYR A 172 14.60 2.32 -15.38
N TYR A 173 14.72 3.62 -15.05
CA TYR A 173 15.62 4.11 -13.99
C TYR A 173 14.93 4.34 -12.65
N SER A 174 13.61 4.21 -12.58
CA SER A 174 12.84 4.44 -11.35
C SER A 174 12.39 3.14 -10.70
N ASP A 175 12.00 3.24 -9.43
CA ASP A 175 11.43 2.14 -8.66
C ASP A 175 10.10 1.69 -9.31
N PRO A 176 9.97 0.42 -9.72
CA PRO A 176 8.76 -0.10 -10.33
C PRO A 176 7.70 -0.53 -9.31
N ASP A 177 7.98 -0.45 -8.00
CA ASP A 177 6.98 -0.69 -6.96
C ASP A 177 5.83 0.29 -7.09
N ILE A 178 4.62 -0.21 -7.12
CA ILE A 178 3.42 0.65 -7.19
C ILE A 178 3.28 1.38 -5.85
N LYS A 179 3.26 2.70 -5.91
CA LYS A 179 2.95 3.60 -4.78
C LYS A 179 2.06 4.71 -5.31
N ILE A 180 0.76 4.48 -5.31
CA ILE A 180 -0.20 5.34 -6.00
C ILE A 180 -1.30 5.82 -5.06
N ASN A 181 -1.61 7.11 -5.16
CA ASN A 181 -2.74 7.69 -4.45
C ASN A 181 -4.07 7.25 -5.05
N VAL A 182 -4.87 6.55 -4.25
CA VAL A 182 -6.21 6.06 -4.60
C VAL A 182 -7.31 6.68 -3.72
N THR A 183 -7.03 7.84 -3.12
CA THR A 183 -7.95 8.53 -2.20
C THR A 183 -9.31 8.78 -2.83
N ASP A 184 -9.37 9.17 -4.11
CA ASP A 184 -10.64 9.43 -4.81
C ASP A 184 -11.47 8.14 -4.97
N ILE A 185 -10.82 7.01 -5.24
CA ILE A 185 -11.50 5.71 -5.32
C ILE A 185 -12.09 5.34 -3.97
N VAL A 186 -11.28 5.45 -2.91
CA VAL A 186 -11.70 5.09 -1.55
C VAL A 186 -12.79 6.05 -1.05
N THR A 187 -12.73 7.33 -1.42
CA THR A 187 -13.79 8.30 -1.13
C THR A 187 -15.13 7.89 -1.77
N ASN A 188 -15.08 7.40 -3.00
CA ASN A 188 -16.29 6.90 -3.66
C ASN A 188 -16.85 5.64 -2.99
N TRP A 189 -15.99 4.77 -2.43
CA TRP A 189 -16.43 3.63 -1.63
C TRP A 189 -17.06 4.06 -0.30
N SER A 190 -16.43 4.97 0.43
CA SER A 190 -16.92 5.45 1.73
C SER A 190 -18.23 6.23 1.61
N SER A 191 -18.42 6.98 0.52
CA SER A 191 -19.66 7.69 0.23
C SER A 191 -20.76 6.84 -0.41
N SER A 192 -20.49 5.54 -0.65
CA SER A 192 -21.37 4.62 -1.38
C SER A 192 -21.71 5.06 -2.81
N ALA A 193 -20.92 5.95 -3.40
CA ALA A 193 -21.04 6.31 -4.82
C ALA A 193 -20.65 5.13 -5.72
N PHE A 194 -19.66 4.34 -5.29
CA PHE A 194 -19.29 3.06 -5.88
C PHE A 194 -19.41 1.96 -4.83
N ASN A 195 -19.82 0.76 -5.28
CA ASN A 195 -19.68 -0.42 -4.44
C ASN A 195 -18.19 -0.80 -4.35
N ASN A 196 -17.73 -1.22 -3.18
CA ASN A 196 -16.38 -1.75 -3.02
C ASN A 196 -16.31 -3.20 -3.54
N TYR A 197 -16.08 -3.34 -4.82
CA TYR A 197 -15.73 -4.62 -5.45
C TYR A 197 -14.20 -4.76 -5.64
N GLY A 198 -13.41 -3.87 -5.03
CA GLY A 198 -11.97 -3.85 -5.10
C GLY A 198 -11.41 -3.02 -6.25
N LEU A 199 -10.14 -3.24 -6.52
CA LEU A 199 -9.34 -2.53 -7.53
C LEU A 199 -8.99 -3.45 -8.68
N ILE A 200 -8.92 -2.90 -9.88
CA ILE A 200 -8.25 -3.49 -11.02
C ILE A 200 -6.98 -2.71 -11.31
N VAL A 201 -5.87 -3.44 -11.46
CA VAL A 201 -4.56 -2.90 -11.81
C VAL A 201 -4.15 -3.44 -13.16
N ARG A 202 -3.79 -2.54 -14.06
CA ARG A 202 -3.48 -2.85 -15.45
C ARG A 202 -2.46 -1.89 -16.03
N GLN A 203 -1.80 -2.27 -17.09
CA GLN A 203 -1.02 -1.32 -17.90
C GLN A 203 -1.95 -0.33 -18.61
N SER A 204 -1.41 0.79 -19.06
CA SER A 204 -2.16 1.71 -19.94
C SER A 204 -2.61 1.00 -21.21
N ALA A 205 -3.71 1.45 -21.80
CA ALA A 205 -4.27 0.83 -23.01
C ALA A 205 -3.26 0.77 -24.18
N SER A 206 -2.38 1.76 -24.29
CA SER A 206 -1.33 1.79 -25.31
C SER A 206 -0.23 0.74 -25.10
N GLN A 207 -0.01 0.33 -23.85
CA GLN A 207 1.00 -0.68 -23.50
C GLN A 207 0.41 -2.09 -23.40
N GLU A 208 -0.84 -2.23 -22.94
CA GLU A 208 -1.54 -3.51 -22.81
C GLU A 208 -1.70 -4.25 -24.15
N PHE A 209 -1.84 -3.49 -25.25
CA PHE A 209 -2.13 -4.02 -26.57
C PHE A 209 -1.07 -3.64 -27.62
N ILE A 210 0.17 -3.47 -27.14
CA ILE A 210 1.27 -3.17 -28.03
C ILE A 210 1.54 -4.36 -28.96
N ASP A 211 1.49 -4.12 -30.26
CA ASP A 211 1.71 -5.14 -31.29
C ASP A 211 3.19 -5.23 -31.71
N ASN A 212 4.08 -5.15 -30.74
CA ASN A 212 5.52 -5.24 -30.96
C ASN A 212 6.17 -6.21 -29.99
N ILE A 213 6.61 -7.36 -30.49
CA ILE A 213 7.28 -8.41 -29.69
C ILE A 213 8.51 -7.89 -28.91
N HIS A 214 9.15 -6.83 -29.39
CA HIS A 214 10.34 -6.26 -28.75
C HIS A 214 10.00 -5.28 -27.62
N GLU A 215 8.72 -4.94 -27.44
CA GLU A 215 8.25 -4.00 -26.43
C GLU A 215 7.43 -4.69 -25.32
N GLN A 216 7.70 -5.99 -25.13
CA GLN A 216 7.07 -6.76 -24.04
C GLN A 216 7.58 -6.30 -22.69
N THR A 217 6.66 -5.97 -21.81
CA THR A 217 6.99 -5.63 -20.43
C THR A 217 6.42 -6.70 -19.48
N THR A 218 7.29 -7.28 -18.68
CA THR A 218 6.89 -8.16 -17.59
C THR A 218 6.89 -7.36 -16.29
N LEU A 219 5.72 -7.25 -15.66
CA LEU A 219 5.52 -6.60 -14.36
C LEU A 219 4.82 -7.58 -13.45
N LYS A 220 5.60 -8.19 -12.55
CA LYS A 220 5.11 -9.15 -11.57
C LYS A 220 5.25 -8.59 -10.17
N TYR A 221 4.18 -8.68 -9.41
CA TYR A 221 4.07 -8.21 -8.05
C TYR A 221 3.77 -9.38 -7.11
N PHE A 222 4.13 -9.26 -5.84
CA PHE A 222 3.74 -10.25 -4.85
C PHE A 222 2.23 -10.19 -4.60
N SER A 223 1.61 -11.35 -4.38
CA SER A 223 0.19 -11.46 -4.03
C SER A 223 -0.01 -11.44 -2.50
N ARG A 224 -1.27 -11.47 -2.07
CA ARG A 224 -1.61 -11.67 -0.65
C ARG A 224 -1.12 -13.00 -0.08
N ASP A 225 -1.03 -14.04 -0.92
CA ASP A 225 -0.62 -15.39 -0.54
C ASP A 225 0.91 -15.58 -0.61
N THR A 226 1.65 -14.48 -0.78
CA THR A 226 3.11 -14.51 -0.77
C THR A 226 3.66 -14.96 0.57
N HIS A 227 4.75 -15.74 0.56
CA HIS A 227 5.52 -16.08 1.76
C HIS A 227 6.57 -15.02 2.13
N THR A 228 6.50 -13.85 1.51
CA THR A 228 7.38 -12.72 1.79
C THR A 228 6.68 -11.69 2.70
N ILE A 229 7.42 -10.64 3.09
CA ILE A 229 6.89 -9.52 3.87
C ILE A 229 6.24 -8.43 3.01
N PHE A 230 6.00 -8.70 1.72
CA PHE A 230 5.59 -7.74 0.71
C PHE A 230 4.20 -7.99 0.10
N PRO A 231 3.16 -8.38 0.87
CA PRO A 231 1.82 -8.44 0.30
C PRO A 231 1.39 -7.04 -0.16
N PRO A 232 0.45 -6.94 -1.11
CA PRO A 232 -0.15 -5.66 -1.45
C PRO A 232 -0.80 -5.04 -0.23
N GLU A 233 -0.74 -3.72 -0.10
CA GLU A 233 -1.32 -3.00 1.03
C GLU A 233 -2.03 -1.72 0.59
N LEU A 234 -3.11 -1.39 1.29
CA LEU A 234 -3.77 -0.09 1.19
C LEU A 234 -3.44 0.68 2.47
N GLU A 235 -2.62 1.71 2.33
CA GLU A 235 -2.10 2.51 3.43
C GLU A 235 -2.91 3.79 3.59
N PHE A 236 -3.54 3.95 4.75
CA PHE A 236 -4.26 5.15 5.16
C PHE A 236 -3.36 6.04 6.00
N LYS A 237 -3.39 7.33 5.71
CA LYS A 237 -2.68 8.36 6.44
C LYS A 237 -3.63 9.50 6.77
N TRP A 238 -3.55 10.04 7.98
CA TRP A 238 -4.31 11.23 8.36
C TRP A 238 -3.55 12.10 9.34
N ASN A 239 -3.95 13.35 9.40
CA ASN A 239 -3.30 14.34 10.25
C ASN A 239 -4.13 14.54 11.52
N ASP A 240 -3.65 13.99 12.64
CA ASP A 240 -4.14 14.25 13.99
C ASP A 240 -3.12 15.05 14.83
N PHE A 241 -2.22 15.79 14.15
CA PHE A 241 -1.17 16.57 14.80
C PHE A 241 -1.74 17.59 15.78
N SER A 242 -1.27 17.51 17.01
CA SER A 242 -1.55 18.46 18.07
C SER A 242 -0.26 18.85 18.77
N TYR A 243 -0.02 20.14 18.92
CA TYR A 243 1.20 20.61 19.53
C TYR A 243 0.90 21.68 20.59
N SER A 244 1.05 21.28 21.85
CA SER A 244 0.92 22.15 23.02
C SER A 244 1.92 21.75 24.07
N THR A 245 2.95 22.55 24.27
CA THR A 245 4.05 22.24 25.21
C THR A 245 3.65 22.42 26.68
N GLY A 246 2.52 23.09 26.97
CA GLY A 246 2.18 23.45 28.35
C GLY A 246 3.27 24.31 29.00
N SER A 247 3.90 23.77 30.04
CA SER A 247 5.01 24.42 30.73
C SER A 247 6.39 23.89 30.32
N LEU A 248 6.47 22.98 29.35
CA LEU A 248 7.74 22.43 28.89
C LEU A 248 8.46 23.44 27.99
N GLU A 249 9.75 23.54 28.21
CA GLU A 249 10.63 24.27 27.30
C GLU A 249 10.88 23.44 26.03
N VAL A 250 10.97 24.11 24.88
CA VAL A 250 11.35 23.47 23.63
C VAL A 250 12.84 23.25 23.60
N LEU A 251 13.26 22.02 23.25
CA LEU A 251 14.66 21.68 23.11
C LEU A 251 15.33 22.49 22.00
N ASN A 252 16.30 23.32 22.35
CA ASN A 252 16.99 24.24 21.44
C ASN A 252 18.50 24.11 21.47
N THR A 253 19.06 23.11 22.16
CA THR A 253 20.48 22.93 22.33
C THR A 253 20.94 21.52 21.98
N LEU A 254 22.14 21.42 21.42
CA LEU A 254 22.85 20.19 21.11
C LEU A 254 24.16 20.12 21.91
N PRO A 255 24.68 18.94 22.24
CA PRO A 255 24.09 17.63 21.95
C PRO A 255 22.88 17.33 22.83
N ALA A 256 21.94 16.56 22.29
CA ALA A 256 20.71 16.16 22.93
C ALA A 256 20.61 14.63 23.07
N THR A 257 19.93 14.18 24.11
CA THR A 257 19.60 12.76 24.34
C THR A 257 18.12 12.59 24.20
N LEU A 258 17.71 11.66 23.33
CA LEU A 258 16.33 11.24 23.12
C LEU A 258 16.19 9.80 23.61
N THR A 259 15.12 9.51 24.33
CA THR A 259 14.73 8.16 24.75
C THR A 259 13.24 7.97 24.59
N LEU A 260 12.81 6.75 24.34
CA LEU A 260 11.39 6.42 24.29
C LEU A 260 10.91 5.85 25.61
N SER A 261 9.70 6.19 25.99
CA SER A 261 8.96 5.50 27.04
C SER A 261 7.71 4.87 26.46
N ASN A 262 7.09 3.96 27.23
CA ASN A 262 5.99 3.11 26.80
C ASN A 262 6.39 2.07 25.73
N ASN A 263 7.67 1.66 25.74
CA ASN A 263 8.17 0.56 24.92
C ASN A 263 8.49 -0.67 25.81
N PRO A 264 7.54 -1.61 26.01
CA PRO A 264 7.81 -2.85 26.72
C PRO A 264 8.65 -3.85 25.91
N GLY A 265 8.99 -3.54 24.67
CA GLY A 265 9.79 -4.36 23.77
C GLY A 265 9.00 -5.37 22.94
N THR A 266 7.75 -5.70 23.32
CA THR A 266 6.87 -6.61 22.56
C THR A 266 5.45 -6.08 22.57
N PHE A 267 4.80 -6.12 21.41
CA PHE A 267 3.42 -5.71 21.22
C PHE A 267 2.66 -6.77 20.43
N TYR A 268 1.34 -6.82 20.61
CA TYR A 268 0.46 -7.69 19.82
C TYR A 268 0.08 -7.01 18.50
N SER A 269 0.02 -7.82 17.44
CA SER A 269 -0.51 -7.38 16.13
C SER A 269 -1.93 -6.82 16.29
N GLY A 270 -2.25 -5.76 15.58
CA GLY A 270 -3.55 -5.08 15.65
C GLY A 270 -3.73 -4.12 16.81
N SER A 271 -2.80 -4.04 17.76
CA SER A 271 -2.86 -3.06 18.85
C SER A 271 -2.41 -1.66 18.40
N VAL A 272 -2.73 -0.66 19.24
CA VAL A 272 -2.27 0.72 19.08
C VAL A 272 -1.45 1.09 20.31
N ASN A 273 -0.29 1.68 20.10
CA ASN A 273 0.56 2.14 21.20
C ASN A 273 0.96 3.59 21.04
N ARG A 274 0.89 4.34 22.16
CA ARG A 274 1.43 5.69 22.24
C ARG A 274 2.86 5.65 22.76
N PHE A 275 3.81 5.93 21.88
CA PHE A 275 5.20 6.14 22.25
C PHE A 275 5.40 7.59 22.68
N ARG A 276 6.08 7.79 23.81
CA ARG A 276 6.48 9.10 24.30
C ARG A 276 7.96 9.29 24.14
N VAL A 277 8.34 10.44 23.61
CA VAL A 277 9.75 10.81 23.41
C VAL A 277 10.16 11.74 24.53
N ASN A 278 11.07 11.26 25.36
CA ASN A 278 11.73 12.08 26.38
C ASN A 278 12.97 12.70 25.76
N ALA A 279 13.06 14.01 25.85
CA ALA A 279 14.13 14.79 25.26
C ALA A 279 14.80 15.69 26.30
N ARG A 280 16.12 15.76 26.30
CA ARG A 280 16.88 16.66 27.14
C ARG A 280 18.23 17.00 26.52
N PRO A 281 18.85 18.13 26.92
CA PRO A 281 20.27 18.33 26.63
C PRO A 281 21.12 17.18 27.22
N THR A 282 22.10 16.68 26.48
CA THR A 282 23.03 15.63 26.99
C THR A 282 23.77 16.14 28.23
N TYR A 283 24.16 17.41 28.21
CA TYR A 283 24.82 18.07 29.33
C TYR A 283 23.94 19.25 29.80
N PRO A 284 22.95 19.00 30.70
CA PRO A 284 22.11 20.08 31.19
C PRO A 284 22.94 21.08 32.01
N PRO A 285 22.61 22.37 31.94
CA PRO A 285 23.31 23.39 32.71
C PRO A 285 23.20 23.12 34.21
N LYS A 286 24.28 23.25 34.94
CA LYS A 286 24.26 23.10 36.40
C LYS A 286 23.43 24.22 37.02
N THR A 287 22.43 23.84 37.79
CA THR A 287 21.64 24.76 38.61
C THR A 287 21.83 24.44 40.06
N TYR A 288 21.76 25.45 40.92
CA TYR A 288 21.85 25.26 42.38
C TYR A 288 20.56 24.76 43.02
N ARG A 289 19.70 24.09 42.24
CA ARG A 289 18.45 23.48 42.72
C ARG A 289 18.68 22.03 43.14
N THR A 290 17.93 21.57 44.15
CA THR A 290 18.00 20.21 44.68
C THR A 290 17.33 19.16 43.81
N GLY A 291 16.64 19.55 42.69
CA GLY A 291 16.00 18.64 41.76
C GLY A 291 16.97 18.00 40.77
N SER A 292 16.65 16.81 40.30
CA SER A 292 17.43 16.09 39.29
C SER A 292 17.30 16.78 37.93
N LEU A 293 18.39 17.31 37.41
CA LEU A 293 18.44 17.96 36.08
C LEU A 293 18.23 16.98 34.95
N TYR A 294 18.52 15.70 35.18
CA TYR A 294 18.43 14.64 34.18
C TYR A 294 17.00 14.08 34.01
N THR A 295 16.07 14.44 34.90
CA THR A 295 14.65 14.07 34.82
C THR A 295 13.78 15.13 34.18
N THR A 296 14.35 16.31 33.87
CA THR A 296 13.62 17.37 33.19
C THR A 296 13.42 16.99 31.74
N ASN A 297 12.15 16.88 31.31
CA ASN A 297 11.79 16.63 29.92
C ASN A 297 11.59 17.95 29.16
N TYR A 298 11.95 17.96 27.91
CA TYR A 298 11.77 19.06 26.96
C TYR A 298 10.82 18.64 25.83
N ALA A 299 10.06 19.58 25.31
CA ALA A 299 9.33 19.35 24.06
C ALA A 299 10.29 19.35 22.88
N LEU A 300 10.10 18.44 21.92
CA LEU A 300 10.82 18.50 20.66
C LEU A 300 10.29 19.64 19.80
N PRO A 301 11.11 20.26 18.94
CA PRO A 301 10.63 21.21 17.93
C PRO A 301 9.53 20.61 17.04
N THR A 302 8.70 21.49 16.46
CA THR A 302 7.60 21.06 15.56
C THR A 302 8.07 20.32 14.32
N GLU A 303 9.33 20.47 13.92
CA GLU A 303 9.96 19.70 12.84
C GLU A 303 10.62 18.41 13.35
N SER A 304 9.81 17.59 13.99
CA SER A 304 10.20 16.29 14.50
C SER A 304 9.28 15.21 13.96
N TYR A 305 9.88 14.13 13.50
CA TYR A 305 9.19 13.06 12.76
C TYR A 305 9.66 11.70 13.24
N TYR A 306 8.81 10.68 13.08
CA TYR A 306 9.19 9.29 13.30
C TYR A 306 9.22 8.49 12.00
N ARG A 307 10.00 7.43 11.98
CA ARG A 307 10.08 6.41 10.93
C ARG A 307 10.18 5.04 11.57
N ILE A 308 9.56 4.05 10.94
CA ILE A 308 9.65 2.65 11.36
C ILE A 308 10.40 1.86 10.29
N ARG A 309 11.39 1.10 10.73
CA ARG A 309 12.22 0.29 9.85
C ARG A 309 12.32 -1.13 10.38
N ASP A 310 12.30 -2.11 9.47
CA ASP A 310 12.58 -3.51 9.81
C ASP A 310 14.06 -3.67 10.20
N VAL A 311 14.33 -4.36 11.30
CA VAL A 311 15.69 -4.53 11.80
C VAL A 311 16.52 -5.46 10.93
N TYR A 312 15.90 -6.51 10.36
CA TYR A 312 16.63 -7.53 9.60
C TYR A 312 16.90 -7.13 8.15
N THR A 313 15.89 -6.58 7.47
CA THR A 313 16.00 -6.20 6.07
C THR A 313 16.45 -4.76 5.89
N ASN A 314 16.36 -3.95 6.94
CA ASN A 314 16.59 -2.52 6.94
C ASN A 314 15.60 -1.74 6.05
N GLU A 315 14.49 -2.38 5.67
CA GLU A 315 13.46 -1.76 4.86
C GLU A 315 12.58 -0.81 5.68
N VAL A 316 12.05 0.18 5.00
CA VAL A 316 11.23 1.20 5.61
C VAL A 316 9.78 0.77 5.56
N ALA A 317 9.22 0.40 6.72
CA ALA A 317 7.81 0.08 6.87
C ALA A 317 6.91 1.33 6.91
N ILE A 318 7.38 2.40 7.56
CA ILE A 318 6.72 3.72 7.60
C ILE A 318 7.79 4.78 7.37
N GLU A 319 7.67 5.59 6.32
CA GLU A 319 8.65 6.62 5.94
C GLU A 319 8.40 7.93 6.69
N TYR A 320 9.44 8.78 6.79
CA TYR A 320 9.28 10.15 7.22
C TYR A 320 8.35 10.92 6.29
N ASP A 321 7.33 11.51 6.85
CA ASP A 321 6.39 12.35 6.12
C ASP A 321 6.15 13.65 6.91
N SER A 322 6.26 14.78 6.22
CA SER A 322 6.09 16.11 6.85
C SER A 322 4.68 16.37 7.37
N THR A 323 3.70 15.61 6.88
CA THR A 323 2.29 15.75 7.25
C THR A 323 1.82 14.61 8.15
N TYR A 324 2.23 13.35 7.87
CA TYR A 324 1.63 12.15 8.46
C TYR A 324 2.51 11.38 9.46
N THR A 325 3.77 11.75 9.68
CA THR A 325 4.63 11.16 10.73
C THR A 325 5.26 12.18 11.66
N LYS A 326 4.70 13.39 11.71
CA LYS A 326 5.12 14.48 12.58
C LYS A 326 4.80 14.15 14.04
N LEU A 327 5.67 14.47 14.99
CA LEU A 327 5.44 14.21 16.41
C LEU A 327 4.50 15.23 17.02
N SER A 328 3.46 14.78 17.70
CA SER A 328 2.60 15.59 18.55
C SER A 328 3.29 15.90 19.88
N CYS A 329 2.78 16.94 20.59
CA CYS A 329 3.27 17.29 21.91
C CYS A 329 2.10 17.65 22.83
N ASP A 330 2.16 17.20 24.07
CA ASP A 330 1.29 17.62 25.17
C ASP A 330 2.11 18.11 26.37
N SER A 331 1.46 18.44 27.48
CA SER A 331 2.11 18.94 28.69
C SER A 331 3.11 17.95 29.33
N THR A 332 3.17 16.71 28.90
CA THR A 332 4.10 15.68 29.41
C THR A 332 5.28 15.42 28.47
N GLY A 333 5.20 15.85 27.21
CA GLY A 333 6.25 15.71 26.23
C GLY A 333 5.75 15.38 24.82
N SER A 334 6.71 15.14 23.94
CA SER A 334 6.41 14.75 22.56
C SER A 334 5.96 13.30 22.49
N TYR A 335 5.04 12.98 21.55
CA TYR A 335 4.51 11.63 21.40
C TYR A 335 4.03 11.37 19.96
N PHE A 336 3.82 10.10 19.65
CA PHE A 336 3.10 9.63 18.46
C PHE A 336 2.35 8.34 18.77
N ASP A 337 1.24 8.12 18.06
CA ASP A 337 0.46 6.90 18.12
C ASP A 337 0.83 6.01 16.93
N LEU A 338 1.22 4.78 17.20
CA LEU A 338 1.58 3.80 16.19
C LEU A 338 0.55 2.68 16.15
N TYR A 339 -0.07 2.50 14.98
CA TYR A 339 -0.95 1.39 14.67
C TYR A 339 -0.11 0.20 14.20
N LEU A 340 -0.18 -0.91 14.90
CA LEU A 340 0.72 -2.05 14.72
C LEU A 340 0.18 -3.11 13.76
N ASN A 341 -1.07 -2.97 13.32
CA ASN A 341 -1.74 -3.91 12.40
C ASN A 341 -1.07 -4.06 11.04
N GLY A 342 -0.36 -3.03 10.57
CA GLY A 342 0.36 -3.04 9.30
C GLY A 342 1.80 -3.53 9.38
N LEU A 343 2.24 -3.98 10.56
CA LEU A 343 3.57 -4.52 10.76
C LEU A 343 3.50 -6.05 10.85
N GLN A 344 4.41 -6.72 10.15
CA GLN A 344 4.45 -8.17 10.10
C GLN A 344 4.73 -8.78 11.47
N PRO A 345 3.95 -9.78 11.91
CA PRO A 345 4.19 -10.48 13.16
C PRO A 345 5.53 -11.22 13.18
N GLU A 346 6.01 -11.50 14.40
CA GLU A 346 7.27 -12.21 14.69
C GLU A 346 8.52 -11.50 14.13
N ARG A 347 8.44 -10.20 13.85
CA ARG A 347 9.57 -9.37 13.39
C ARG A 347 9.92 -8.28 14.38
N TYR A 348 11.16 -7.84 14.29
CA TYR A 348 11.70 -6.72 15.06
C TYR A 348 11.74 -5.47 14.19
N TYR A 349 11.27 -4.39 14.76
CA TYR A 349 11.24 -3.07 14.13
C TYR A 349 12.01 -2.06 14.95
N LYS A 350 12.64 -1.13 14.26
CA LYS A 350 13.38 -0.01 14.83
C LYS A 350 12.58 1.27 14.68
N ILE A 351 12.58 2.07 15.73
CA ILE A 351 11.99 3.41 15.73
C ILE A 351 13.11 4.42 15.53
N GLU A 352 13.00 5.23 14.49
CA GLU A 352 13.90 6.34 14.24
C GLU A 352 13.17 7.66 14.47
N ILE A 353 13.74 8.53 15.30
CA ILE A 353 13.24 9.89 15.52
C ILE A 353 14.19 10.87 14.85
N LYS A 354 13.64 11.66 13.94
CA LYS A 354 14.33 12.76 13.27
C LYS A 354 13.82 14.07 13.84
N THR A 355 14.67 14.94 14.32
CA THR A 355 14.32 16.28 14.80
C THR A 355 15.30 17.31 14.28
N THR A 356 14.82 18.53 14.00
CA THR A 356 15.65 19.65 13.57
C THR A 356 15.79 20.64 14.72
N ILE A 357 17.01 20.83 15.20
CA ILE A 357 17.33 21.76 16.29
C ILE A 357 18.23 22.86 15.73
N GLY A 358 17.68 24.06 15.57
CA GLY A 358 18.34 25.13 14.83
C GLY A 358 18.51 24.72 13.34
N GLU A 359 19.76 24.67 12.87
CA GLU A 359 20.09 24.23 11.51
C GLU A 359 20.56 22.75 11.45
N THR A 360 20.59 22.05 12.59
CA THR A 360 21.13 20.70 12.68
C THR A 360 20.04 19.67 12.77
N VAL A 361 20.12 18.64 11.94
CA VAL A 361 19.24 17.47 11.97
C VAL A 361 19.86 16.41 12.88
N LEU A 362 19.13 16.00 13.90
CA LEU A 362 19.46 14.88 14.77
C LEU A 362 18.57 13.68 14.40
N ILE A 363 19.17 12.51 14.20
CA ILE A 363 18.46 11.25 14.01
C ILE A 363 18.89 10.30 15.13
N THR A 364 17.92 9.74 15.86
CA THR A 364 18.14 8.76 16.92
C THR A 364 17.41 7.49 16.56
N ASP A 365 18.07 6.34 16.62
CA ASP A 365 17.59 5.05 16.13
C ASP A 365 17.86 3.87 17.09
N THR A 366 17.87 4.15 18.39
CA THR A 366 18.30 3.19 19.42
C THR A 366 17.20 2.28 19.96
N GLU A 367 15.95 2.53 19.61
CA GLU A 367 14.80 1.84 20.20
C GLU A 367 14.23 0.81 19.23
N GLU A 368 14.10 -0.41 19.72
CA GLU A 368 13.57 -1.56 18.98
C GLU A 368 12.36 -2.15 19.71
N PHE A 369 11.47 -2.80 18.94
CA PHE A 369 10.34 -3.55 19.47
C PHE A 369 10.00 -4.74 18.56
N LYS A 370 9.36 -5.76 19.12
CA LYS A 370 8.86 -6.94 18.41
C LYS A 370 7.36 -6.88 18.27
N ILE A 371 6.83 -7.32 17.13
CA ILE A 371 5.42 -7.66 16.96
C ILE A 371 5.25 -9.16 17.20
N SER A 372 4.29 -9.53 18.03
CA SER A 372 3.94 -10.92 18.32
C SER A 372 2.53 -11.22 17.79
N ASN A 373 2.34 -12.40 17.23
CA ASN A 373 1.02 -13.03 17.23
C ASN A 373 0.73 -13.46 18.65
N GLU A 374 -0.51 -13.38 19.10
CA GLU A 374 -0.93 -13.74 20.47
C GLU A 374 -0.17 -14.93 21.08
#